data_566650d189988ecef08386b5d2b9d6eb
#
_entry.id   566650d189988ecef08386b5d2b9d6eb
#
_cell.length_a   1.000
_cell.length_b   1.000
_cell.length_c   1.000
_cell.angle_alpha   90.00
_cell.angle_beta   90.00
_cell.angle_gamma   90.00
#
_symmetry.space_group_name_H-M   'P 1'
#
loop_
_entity.id
_entity.type
_entity.pdbx_description
1 polymer ?
#
loop_
_entity_poly.entity_id
_entity_poly.type
_entity_poly.pdbx_seq_one_letter_code
_entity_poly.pdbx_strand_id
1 'polypeptide(L)'
;PSELQMSVWRWVMNANINFQVPEMRRIRRIHFVGIGGSGMSGIAEVLLNQGYEISGSDIGVNPSVRRLTEAGAEIFIGHSDSNIQGADVVVQSSAVTIENPEIASARELGIPVVRRAEMLAELMRYRHGIAIAGTHGKTTTTSLITAILAEDGRDPTFVVGGRVNSAGTNAKLGGSRYLVAEADESDASFLHLQPMVSVVTNIEADHMETYGFDFEVMKKTYIEFLHNLPFYGLAVMCIDDQVIRDLLVDVARPMLTYGFSEDAGYKIHSLQADKRHSSFVIDRPDGKTSLSIKLNIPGRHNALNAAAAIAVATDEGISDQAIIAGLEKFAGVGRRFEIIGDYPVTDGEAMLVDDYGHHPTEVKATIDAVRDGWPEKRLVMVFQPHRYSRTRDLYEDFVNVLAQVDVLLVLDVYPAGEEAIAGAGSKNLCGSIRQRGGIDPIYVEQIEDVPNLLAELVRGGDLVLTQGAGSVSKLVAMLADSKLLPITEDQL
;
A
#
# COMPACT_ATOMS: atom_id res chain seq x y z
N PRO A 1 25.60 -33.04 9.77
CA PRO A 1 25.53 -33.21 8.33
C PRO A 1 26.91 -32.89 7.74
N SER A 2 27.45 -33.78 6.91
CA SER A 2 28.77 -33.56 6.31
C SER A 2 28.74 -32.35 5.37
N GLU A 3 29.86 -31.64 5.21
CA GLU A 3 30.00 -30.51 4.26
C GLU A 3 29.50 -30.84 2.85
N LEU A 4 29.53 -32.11 2.45
CA LEU A 4 28.98 -32.59 1.18
C LEU A 4 27.42 -32.51 1.17
N GLN A 5 26.74 -32.77 2.27
CA GLN A 5 25.27 -32.66 2.35
C GLN A 5 24.86 -31.17 2.33
N MET A 6 25.59 -30.30 2.99
CA MET A 6 25.32 -28.85 2.94
C MET A 6 25.61 -28.26 1.54
N SER A 7 26.61 -28.78 0.81
CA SER A 7 26.91 -28.32 -0.56
C SER A 7 25.83 -28.76 -1.56
N VAL A 8 25.26 -29.96 -1.40
CA VAL A 8 24.15 -30.44 -2.25
C VAL A 8 22.86 -29.64 -1.99
N TRP A 9 22.55 -29.32 -0.74
CA TRP A 9 21.43 -28.44 -0.39
C TRP A 9 21.62 -27.01 -0.92
N ARG A 10 22.84 -26.45 -0.83
CA ARG A 10 23.18 -25.15 -1.42
C ARG A 10 23.06 -25.15 -2.95
N TRP A 11 23.44 -26.27 -3.60
CA TRP A 11 23.35 -26.39 -5.06
C TRP A 11 21.91 -26.50 -5.55
N VAL A 12 21.04 -27.21 -4.83
CA VAL A 12 19.59 -27.32 -5.11
C VAL A 12 18.88 -25.97 -4.86
N MET A 13 19.34 -25.16 -3.90
CA MET A 13 18.75 -23.83 -3.62
C MET A 13 19.19 -22.74 -4.62
N ASN A 14 20.37 -22.87 -5.26
CA ASN A 14 20.90 -21.90 -6.22
C ASN A 14 20.70 -22.28 -7.69
N ALA A 15 20.04 -23.38 -8.00
CA ALA A 15 19.64 -23.63 -9.36
C ALA A 15 18.54 -22.61 -9.71
N ASN A 16 18.80 -21.71 -10.65
CA ASN A 16 17.80 -20.96 -11.40
C ASN A 16 16.96 -21.99 -12.19
N ILE A 17 16.11 -22.72 -11.48
CA ILE A 17 15.07 -23.52 -12.10
C ILE A 17 14.09 -22.49 -12.60
N ASN A 18 13.94 -22.35 -13.92
CA ASN A 18 12.80 -21.63 -14.51
C ASN A 18 11.53 -22.23 -13.88
N PHE A 19 10.99 -21.54 -12.89
CA PHE A 19 9.80 -21.98 -12.19
C PHE A 19 8.61 -21.84 -13.15
N GLN A 20 8.14 -22.98 -13.66
CA GLN A 20 6.96 -23.00 -14.52
C GLN A 20 5.72 -23.13 -13.64
N VAL A 21 4.88 -22.11 -13.67
CA VAL A 21 3.54 -22.16 -13.08
C VAL A 21 2.66 -23.01 -13.98
N PRO A 22 1.92 -24.01 -13.44
CA PRO A 22 0.97 -24.78 -14.25
C PRO A 22 -0.08 -23.87 -14.88
N GLU A 23 -0.41 -24.11 -16.14
CA GLU A 23 -1.49 -23.40 -16.83
C GLU A 23 -2.85 -23.67 -16.17
N MET A 24 -3.77 -22.70 -16.25
CA MET A 24 -5.16 -22.83 -15.75
C MET A 24 -6.01 -23.73 -16.68
N ARG A 25 -5.45 -24.88 -17.11
CA ARG A 25 -6.09 -25.91 -17.95
C ARG A 25 -6.73 -25.36 -19.24
N ARG A 26 -8.06 -25.11 -19.22
CA ARG A 26 -8.85 -24.68 -20.37
C ARG A 26 -8.92 -23.17 -20.54
N ILE A 27 -8.54 -22.42 -19.52
CA ILE A 27 -8.59 -20.96 -19.54
C ILE A 27 -7.50 -20.45 -20.47
N ARG A 28 -7.88 -19.61 -21.42
CA ARG A 28 -6.98 -18.92 -22.35
C ARG A 28 -7.25 -17.43 -22.34
N ARG A 29 -8.52 -17.04 -22.39
CA ARG A 29 -8.95 -15.64 -22.42
C ARG A 29 -9.61 -15.25 -21.11
N ILE A 30 -9.06 -14.25 -20.44
CA ILE A 30 -9.50 -13.75 -19.15
C ILE A 30 -9.97 -12.31 -19.34
N HIS A 31 -11.22 -12.03 -18.95
CA HIS A 31 -11.81 -10.70 -19.05
C HIS A 31 -11.89 -10.05 -17.67
N PHE A 32 -11.43 -8.79 -17.55
CA PHE A 32 -11.40 -8.03 -16.30
C PHE A 32 -12.41 -6.89 -16.33
N VAL A 33 -13.39 -6.87 -15.42
CA VAL A 33 -14.36 -5.78 -15.27
C VAL A 33 -13.87 -4.81 -14.21
N GLY A 34 -13.58 -3.56 -14.61
CA GLY A 34 -12.88 -2.56 -13.80
C GLY A 34 -11.35 -2.75 -13.82
N ILE A 35 -10.79 -3.04 -15.02
CA ILE A 35 -9.37 -3.42 -15.21
C ILE A 35 -8.38 -2.33 -14.79
N GLY A 36 -8.77 -1.06 -14.82
CA GLY A 36 -7.91 0.09 -14.49
C GLY A 36 -7.65 0.27 -13.00
N GLY A 37 -8.36 -0.44 -12.13
CA GLY A 37 -8.09 -0.43 -10.69
C GLY A 37 -6.69 -0.97 -10.37
N SER A 38 -5.99 -0.42 -9.35
CA SER A 38 -4.59 -0.76 -9.05
C SER A 38 -4.37 -2.25 -8.81
N GLY A 39 -5.22 -2.90 -8.02
CA GLY A 39 -5.13 -4.33 -7.77
C GLY A 39 -5.54 -5.20 -8.97
N MET A 40 -6.50 -4.73 -9.80
CA MET A 40 -6.94 -5.43 -11.01
C MET A 40 -5.87 -5.40 -12.10
N SER A 41 -5.34 -4.20 -12.38
CA SER A 41 -4.32 -4.00 -13.43
C SER A 41 -3.05 -4.79 -13.16
N GLY A 42 -2.63 -4.90 -11.89
CA GLY A 42 -1.45 -5.69 -11.52
C GLY A 42 -1.62 -7.18 -11.80
N ILE A 43 -2.77 -7.75 -11.45
CA ILE A 43 -3.08 -9.16 -11.73
C ILE A 43 -3.16 -9.39 -13.24
N ALA A 44 -3.84 -8.49 -13.98
CA ALA A 44 -3.96 -8.56 -15.44
C ALA A 44 -2.58 -8.53 -16.13
N GLU A 45 -1.66 -7.65 -15.67
CA GLU A 45 -0.30 -7.53 -16.18
C GLU A 45 0.52 -8.82 -15.95
N VAL A 46 0.43 -9.42 -14.78
CA VAL A 46 1.09 -10.70 -14.47
C VAL A 46 0.59 -11.81 -15.36
N LEU A 47 -0.74 -11.94 -15.55
CA LEU A 47 -1.34 -12.96 -16.40
C LEU A 47 -1.03 -12.75 -17.88
N LEU A 48 -1.03 -11.51 -18.35
CA LEU A 48 -0.63 -11.16 -19.71
C LEU A 48 0.82 -11.61 -19.99
N ASN A 49 1.72 -11.33 -19.05
CA ASN A 49 3.12 -11.74 -19.15
C ASN A 49 3.31 -13.27 -19.01
N GLN A 50 2.34 -13.99 -18.43
CA GLN A 50 2.30 -15.47 -18.44
C GLN A 50 1.78 -16.05 -19.78
N GLY A 51 1.32 -15.20 -20.70
CA GLY A 51 0.84 -15.61 -22.03
C GLY A 51 -0.66 -15.84 -22.14
N TYR A 52 -1.47 -15.42 -21.15
CA TYR A 52 -2.92 -15.41 -21.27
C TYR A 52 -3.39 -14.26 -22.16
N GLU A 53 -4.46 -14.48 -22.92
CA GLU A 53 -5.17 -13.41 -23.63
C GLU A 53 -5.98 -12.59 -22.62
N ILE A 54 -5.63 -11.33 -22.46
CA ILE A 54 -6.28 -10.43 -21.51
C ILE A 54 -7.19 -9.46 -22.27
N SER A 55 -8.46 -9.43 -21.87
CA SER A 55 -9.39 -8.37 -22.22
C SER A 55 -9.97 -7.73 -20.95
N GLY A 56 -10.52 -6.56 -21.06
CA GLY A 56 -11.16 -5.92 -19.92
C GLY A 56 -11.87 -4.62 -20.24
N SER A 57 -12.65 -4.13 -19.31
CA SER A 57 -13.42 -2.90 -19.39
C SER A 57 -13.14 -1.97 -18.22
N ASP A 58 -13.27 -0.68 -18.45
CA ASP A 58 -13.22 0.36 -17.42
C ASP A 58 -14.08 1.57 -17.83
N ILE A 59 -14.49 2.38 -16.85
CA ILE A 59 -15.29 3.60 -17.10
C ILE A 59 -14.49 4.72 -17.75
N GLY A 60 -13.14 4.67 -17.69
CA GLY A 60 -12.28 5.71 -18.22
C GLY A 60 -10.85 5.26 -18.49
N VAL A 61 -10.10 6.11 -19.17
CA VAL A 61 -8.69 5.88 -19.49
C VAL A 61 -7.81 6.48 -18.41
N ASN A 62 -7.11 5.60 -17.69
CA ASN A 62 -6.11 5.98 -16.68
C ASN A 62 -4.72 5.43 -17.07
N PRO A 63 -3.63 5.74 -16.33
CA PRO A 63 -2.28 5.24 -16.63
C PRO A 63 -2.17 3.71 -16.68
N SER A 64 -2.92 2.98 -15.85
CA SER A 64 -2.94 1.52 -15.85
C SER A 64 -3.58 0.95 -17.11
N VAL A 65 -4.71 1.53 -17.55
CA VAL A 65 -5.39 1.17 -18.80
C VAL A 65 -4.46 1.37 -19.99
N ARG A 66 -3.79 2.53 -20.09
CA ARG A 66 -2.83 2.80 -21.17
C ARG A 66 -1.70 1.78 -21.21
N ARG A 67 -1.07 1.51 -20.07
CA ARG A 67 0.03 0.54 -19.96
C ARG A 67 -0.38 -0.87 -20.39
N LEU A 68 -1.56 -1.34 -19.96
CA LEU A 68 -2.07 -2.65 -20.34
C LEU A 68 -2.40 -2.73 -21.84
N THR A 69 -2.96 -1.67 -22.41
CA THR A 69 -3.23 -1.60 -23.87
C THR A 69 -1.92 -1.65 -24.66
N GLU A 70 -0.90 -0.88 -24.23
CA GLU A 70 0.43 -0.91 -24.86
C GLU A 70 1.10 -2.28 -24.73
N ALA A 71 0.82 -3.02 -23.65
CA ALA A 71 1.32 -4.38 -23.43
C ALA A 71 0.55 -5.45 -24.25
N GLY A 72 -0.57 -5.09 -24.90
CA GLY A 72 -1.33 -5.98 -25.79
C GLY A 72 -2.65 -6.49 -25.23
N ALA A 73 -3.15 -5.95 -24.10
CA ALA A 73 -4.50 -6.24 -23.62
C ALA A 73 -5.56 -5.55 -24.47
N GLU A 74 -6.69 -6.22 -24.73
CA GLU A 74 -7.85 -5.65 -25.42
C GLU A 74 -8.74 -4.93 -24.39
N ILE A 75 -8.81 -3.58 -24.43
CA ILE A 75 -9.53 -2.81 -23.42
C ILE A 75 -10.68 -2.01 -24.01
N PHE A 76 -11.84 -2.13 -23.39
CA PHE A 76 -13.07 -1.43 -23.73
C PHE A 76 -13.33 -0.29 -22.74
N ILE A 77 -13.72 0.88 -23.23
CA ILE A 77 -14.17 1.99 -22.38
C ILE A 77 -15.68 1.97 -22.32
N GLY A 78 -16.20 1.85 -21.09
CA GLY A 78 -17.60 1.57 -20.81
C GLY A 78 -17.88 0.07 -20.69
N HIS A 79 -19.03 -0.26 -20.10
CA HIS A 79 -19.46 -1.61 -19.83
C HIS A 79 -20.56 -2.05 -20.81
N SER A 80 -20.37 -3.20 -21.46
CA SER A 80 -21.35 -3.79 -22.38
C SER A 80 -21.27 -5.32 -22.30
N ASP A 81 -22.42 -5.98 -22.42
CA ASP A 81 -22.54 -7.43 -22.51
C ASP A 81 -21.68 -8.06 -23.64
N SER A 82 -21.46 -7.32 -24.71
CA SER A 82 -20.62 -7.75 -25.83
C SER A 82 -19.12 -7.82 -25.52
N ASN A 83 -18.65 -7.11 -24.47
CA ASN A 83 -17.22 -7.05 -24.14
C ASN A 83 -16.64 -8.38 -23.66
N ILE A 84 -17.48 -9.27 -23.10
CA ILE A 84 -17.06 -10.59 -22.61
C ILE A 84 -17.03 -11.68 -23.66
N GLN A 85 -17.25 -11.34 -24.93
CA GLN A 85 -17.32 -12.34 -26.00
C GLN A 85 -16.00 -13.14 -26.12
N GLY A 86 -16.12 -14.47 -26.00
CA GLY A 86 -14.99 -15.39 -26.06
C GLY A 86 -14.18 -15.49 -24.76
N ALA A 87 -14.60 -14.85 -23.67
CA ALA A 87 -13.95 -15.01 -22.38
C ALA A 87 -14.23 -16.40 -21.78
N ASP A 88 -13.20 -17.05 -21.25
CA ASP A 88 -13.30 -18.32 -20.50
C ASP A 88 -13.62 -18.08 -19.03
N VAL A 89 -13.26 -16.92 -18.50
CA VAL A 89 -13.53 -16.47 -17.13
C VAL A 89 -13.59 -14.95 -17.07
N VAL A 90 -14.45 -14.43 -16.19
CA VAL A 90 -14.57 -13.00 -15.91
C VAL A 90 -14.08 -12.70 -14.50
N VAL A 91 -13.17 -11.74 -14.36
CA VAL A 91 -12.66 -11.26 -13.06
C VAL A 91 -13.35 -9.96 -12.71
N GLN A 92 -14.04 -9.95 -11.57
CA GLN A 92 -14.83 -8.82 -11.08
C GLN A 92 -14.02 -8.00 -10.06
N SER A 93 -13.96 -6.66 -10.26
CA SER A 93 -13.50 -5.73 -9.25
C SER A 93 -14.50 -5.60 -8.10
N SER A 94 -14.04 -5.36 -6.88
CA SER A 94 -14.90 -5.08 -5.71
C SER A 94 -15.76 -3.81 -5.88
N ALA A 95 -15.33 -2.88 -6.74
CA ALA A 95 -16.09 -1.66 -7.05
C ALA A 95 -17.24 -1.88 -8.06
N VAL A 96 -17.32 -3.06 -8.69
CA VAL A 96 -18.33 -3.38 -9.72
C VAL A 96 -19.45 -4.21 -9.10
N THR A 97 -20.69 -3.77 -9.30
CA THR A 97 -21.87 -4.46 -8.76
C THR A 97 -22.35 -5.62 -9.63
N ILE A 98 -23.23 -6.44 -9.09
CA ILE A 98 -23.80 -7.62 -9.75
C ILE A 98 -24.70 -7.25 -10.96
N GLU A 99 -25.22 -6.02 -10.99
CA GLU A 99 -26.07 -5.48 -12.05
C GLU A 99 -25.27 -5.01 -13.28
N ASN A 100 -23.93 -5.00 -13.21
CA ASN A 100 -23.09 -4.68 -14.35
C ASN A 100 -23.41 -5.59 -15.54
N PRO A 101 -23.63 -5.06 -16.77
CA PRO A 101 -24.07 -5.86 -17.92
C PRO A 101 -23.09 -7.00 -18.28
N GLU A 102 -21.81 -6.83 -18.07
CA GLU A 102 -20.80 -7.87 -18.32
C GLU A 102 -20.90 -9.01 -17.30
N ILE A 103 -21.12 -8.68 -16.02
CA ILE A 103 -21.31 -9.68 -14.96
C ILE A 103 -22.62 -10.45 -15.14
N ALA A 104 -23.71 -9.74 -15.47
CA ALA A 104 -25.02 -10.34 -15.72
C ALA A 104 -24.95 -11.29 -16.93
N SER A 105 -24.38 -10.84 -18.04
CA SER A 105 -24.22 -11.65 -19.26
C SER A 105 -23.30 -12.87 -19.04
N ALA A 106 -22.20 -12.72 -18.29
CA ALA A 106 -21.33 -13.86 -17.97
C ALA A 106 -22.07 -14.96 -17.23
N ARG A 107 -22.94 -14.59 -16.27
CA ARG A 107 -23.76 -15.56 -15.53
C ARG A 107 -24.80 -16.25 -16.41
N GLU A 108 -25.48 -15.49 -17.29
CA GLU A 108 -26.44 -16.04 -18.25
C GLU A 108 -25.80 -17.04 -19.22
N LEU A 109 -24.56 -16.76 -19.65
CA LEU A 109 -23.79 -17.62 -20.55
C LEU A 109 -23.08 -18.78 -19.82
N GLY A 110 -23.15 -18.84 -18.49
CA GLY A 110 -22.46 -19.86 -17.69
C GLY A 110 -20.94 -19.69 -17.66
N ILE A 111 -20.42 -18.49 -17.96
CA ILE A 111 -19.00 -18.15 -17.82
C ILE A 111 -18.69 -17.93 -16.34
N PRO A 112 -17.66 -18.58 -15.77
CA PRO A 112 -17.28 -18.37 -14.38
C PRO A 112 -16.97 -16.89 -14.09
N VAL A 113 -17.54 -16.34 -13.03
CA VAL A 113 -17.22 -15.02 -12.50
C VAL A 113 -16.48 -15.20 -11.18
N VAL A 114 -15.25 -14.72 -11.12
CA VAL A 114 -14.39 -14.79 -9.93
C VAL A 114 -14.05 -13.40 -9.44
N ARG A 115 -13.85 -13.26 -8.13
CA ARG A 115 -13.41 -12.00 -7.54
C ARG A 115 -11.91 -11.78 -7.79
N ARG A 116 -11.48 -10.51 -7.73
CA ARG A 116 -10.05 -10.12 -7.82
C ARG A 116 -9.14 -10.97 -6.90
N ALA A 117 -9.56 -11.16 -5.65
CA ALA A 117 -8.78 -11.92 -4.68
C ALA A 117 -8.71 -13.43 -4.97
N GLU A 118 -9.76 -14.01 -5.55
CA GLU A 118 -9.74 -15.40 -6.00
C GLU A 118 -8.74 -15.60 -7.14
N MET A 119 -8.65 -14.65 -8.08
CA MET A 119 -7.65 -14.68 -9.14
C MET A 119 -6.23 -14.49 -8.59
N LEU A 120 -6.05 -13.60 -7.60
CA LEU A 120 -4.75 -13.44 -6.91
C LEU A 120 -4.36 -14.72 -6.15
N ALA A 121 -5.33 -15.38 -5.51
CA ALA A 121 -5.12 -16.66 -4.84
C ALA A 121 -4.69 -17.75 -5.85
N GLU A 122 -5.26 -17.74 -7.05
CA GLU A 122 -4.86 -18.69 -8.10
C GLU A 122 -3.42 -18.42 -8.57
N LEU A 123 -3.00 -17.17 -8.72
CA LEU A 123 -1.61 -16.81 -9.00
C LEU A 123 -0.66 -17.27 -7.88
N MET A 124 -1.11 -17.27 -6.62
CA MET A 124 -0.33 -17.68 -5.45
C MET A 124 -0.26 -19.21 -5.29
N ARG A 125 -1.26 -19.95 -5.77
CA ARG A 125 -1.49 -21.39 -5.51
C ARG A 125 -0.25 -22.28 -5.65
N TYR A 126 0.55 -22.04 -6.68
CA TYR A 126 1.74 -22.84 -7.00
C TYR A 126 3.06 -22.11 -6.74
N ARG A 127 3.00 -21.00 -6.00
CA ARG A 127 4.17 -20.18 -5.69
C ARG A 127 4.45 -20.18 -4.19
N HIS A 128 5.64 -19.80 -3.82
CA HIS A 128 5.97 -19.48 -2.44
C HIS A 128 5.39 -18.08 -2.13
N GLY A 129 4.12 -18.08 -1.71
CA GLY A 129 3.37 -16.85 -1.47
C GLY A 129 3.76 -16.18 -0.15
N ILE A 130 4.04 -14.90 -0.21
CA ILE A 130 4.24 -14.01 0.94
C ILE A 130 3.11 -12.99 0.90
N ALA A 131 2.20 -13.04 1.88
CA ALA A 131 1.03 -12.18 1.95
C ALA A 131 1.16 -11.17 3.09
N ILE A 132 0.98 -9.88 2.78
CA ILE A 132 1.12 -8.81 3.75
C ILE A 132 -0.25 -8.23 4.05
N ALA A 133 -0.74 -8.51 5.26
CA ALA A 133 -2.00 -8.01 5.82
C ALA A 133 -1.76 -6.93 6.88
N GLY A 134 -2.84 -6.29 7.28
CA GLY A 134 -2.87 -5.24 8.29
C GLY A 134 -3.56 -3.99 7.78
N THR A 135 -4.05 -3.14 8.65
CA THR A 135 -4.77 -1.93 8.27
C THR A 135 -3.85 -0.97 7.51
N HIS A 136 -2.62 -0.74 8.03
CA HIS A 136 -1.64 0.19 7.47
C HIS A 136 -0.29 -0.47 7.20
N GLY A 137 0.50 0.10 6.27
CA GLY A 137 1.86 -0.35 5.99
C GLY A 137 1.99 -1.50 4.99
N LYS A 138 0.90 -2.10 4.51
CA LYS A 138 0.90 -3.22 3.54
C LYS A 138 1.79 -2.93 2.33
N THR A 139 1.50 -1.87 1.61
CA THR A 139 2.19 -1.46 0.37
C THR A 139 3.69 -1.29 0.57
N THR A 140 4.09 -0.58 1.63
CA THR A 140 5.50 -0.34 1.92
C THR A 140 6.21 -1.64 2.29
N THR A 141 5.63 -2.47 3.16
CA THR A 141 6.21 -3.76 3.57
C THR A 141 6.35 -4.72 2.39
N THR A 142 5.33 -4.85 1.55
CA THR A 142 5.37 -5.65 0.31
C THR A 142 6.51 -5.19 -0.60
N SER A 143 6.67 -3.88 -0.75
CA SER A 143 7.70 -3.30 -1.61
C SER A 143 9.11 -3.50 -1.03
N LEU A 144 9.29 -3.40 0.29
CA LEU A 144 10.56 -3.65 0.97
C LEU A 144 10.98 -5.12 0.85
N ILE A 145 10.07 -6.08 1.08
CA ILE A 145 10.32 -7.51 0.89
C ILE A 145 10.72 -7.78 -0.57
N THR A 146 9.99 -7.20 -1.52
CA THR A 146 10.28 -7.34 -2.95
C THR A 146 11.67 -6.81 -3.30
N ALA A 147 12.05 -5.64 -2.75
CA ALA A 147 13.36 -5.03 -2.99
C ALA A 147 14.51 -5.90 -2.44
N ILE A 148 14.36 -6.46 -1.24
CA ILE A 148 15.36 -7.37 -0.64
C ILE A 148 15.50 -8.65 -1.46
N LEU A 149 14.38 -9.27 -1.87
CA LEU A 149 14.39 -10.47 -2.72
C LEU A 149 15.07 -10.21 -4.07
N ALA A 150 14.78 -9.06 -4.67
CA ALA A 150 15.39 -8.65 -5.94
C ALA A 150 16.90 -8.41 -5.80
N GLU A 151 17.35 -7.77 -4.71
CA GLU A 151 18.79 -7.55 -4.43
C GLU A 151 19.54 -8.88 -4.22
N ASP A 152 18.89 -9.90 -3.63
CA ASP A 152 19.43 -11.26 -3.50
C ASP A 152 19.37 -12.06 -4.82
N GLY A 153 18.91 -11.47 -5.92
CA GLY A 153 18.79 -12.09 -7.24
C GLY A 153 17.62 -13.07 -7.38
N ARG A 154 16.66 -13.04 -6.45
CA ARG A 154 15.52 -14.00 -6.47
C ARG A 154 14.38 -13.60 -7.40
N ASP A 155 14.43 -12.46 -8.05
CA ASP A 155 13.45 -11.98 -9.05
C ASP A 155 11.98 -12.39 -8.74
N PRO A 156 11.34 -11.82 -7.70
CA PRO A 156 10.00 -12.22 -7.28
C PRO A 156 8.93 -11.70 -8.24
N THR A 157 7.82 -12.44 -8.38
CA THR A 157 6.56 -11.87 -8.83
C THR A 157 5.98 -11.02 -7.70
N PHE A 158 5.46 -9.83 -7.99
CA PHE A 158 4.79 -9.02 -6.98
C PHE A 158 3.52 -8.35 -7.51
N VAL A 159 2.57 -8.12 -6.60
CA VAL A 159 1.34 -7.35 -6.83
C VAL A 159 1.13 -6.43 -5.62
N VAL A 160 1.19 -5.12 -5.87
CA VAL A 160 1.18 -4.07 -4.83
C VAL A 160 0.10 -3.04 -5.14
N GLY A 161 -0.52 -2.47 -4.11
CA GLY A 161 -1.56 -1.44 -4.28
C GLY A 161 -1.04 -0.09 -4.80
N GLY A 162 0.26 0.20 -4.60
CA GLY A 162 0.93 1.42 -5.04
C GLY A 162 2.03 1.17 -6.07
N ARG A 163 2.54 2.24 -6.70
CA ARG A 163 3.66 2.15 -7.64
C ARG A 163 4.97 2.01 -6.89
N VAL A 164 5.69 0.92 -7.11
CA VAL A 164 7.06 0.73 -6.60
C VAL A 164 8.02 1.57 -7.44
N ASN A 165 8.64 2.59 -6.86
CA ASN A 165 9.44 3.57 -7.60
C ASN A 165 10.64 2.93 -8.35
N SER A 166 11.31 1.96 -7.73
CA SER A 166 12.44 1.24 -8.36
C SER A 166 12.03 0.36 -9.54
N ALA A 167 10.78 -0.15 -9.54
CA ALA A 167 10.25 -0.99 -10.63
C ALA A 167 9.43 -0.19 -11.65
N GLY A 168 9.01 1.03 -11.32
CA GLY A 168 8.17 1.88 -12.18
C GLY A 168 6.74 1.35 -12.38
N THR A 169 6.35 0.26 -11.72
CA THR A 169 5.07 -0.41 -11.86
C THR A 169 4.53 -0.87 -10.50
N ASN A 170 3.25 -1.23 -10.45
CA ASN A 170 2.60 -1.82 -9.28
C ASN A 170 2.54 -3.35 -9.33
N ALA A 171 2.99 -3.98 -10.42
CA ALA A 171 3.09 -5.44 -10.51
C ALA A 171 4.17 -5.83 -11.52
N LYS A 172 4.76 -7.01 -11.31
CA LYS A 172 5.74 -7.59 -12.24
C LYS A 172 5.70 -9.11 -12.12
N LEU A 173 5.76 -9.80 -13.26
CA LEU A 173 6.05 -11.22 -13.30
C LEU A 173 7.55 -11.45 -13.14
N GLY A 174 7.95 -12.15 -12.09
CA GLY A 174 9.33 -12.59 -11.87
C GLY A 174 9.56 -14.03 -12.28
N GLY A 175 10.83 -14.39 -12.49
CA GLY A 175 11.24 -15.73 -12.90
C GLY A 175 11.36 -16.75 -11.75
N SER A 176 11.19 -16.33 -10.50
CA SER A 176 11.35 -17.22 -9.35
C SER A 176 10.02 -17.78 -8.84
N ARG A 177 10.13 -18.67 -7.84
CA ARG A 177 8.97 -19.23 -7.14
C ARG A 177 8.23 -18.22 -6.25
N TYR A 178 8.84 -17.10 -5.91
CA TYR A 178 8.27 -16.13 -4.97
C TYR A 178 7.15 -15.32 -5.60
N LEU A 179 6.06 -15.15 -4.82
CA LEU A 179 5.02 -14.18 -5.10
C LEU A 179 4.76 -13.38 -3.84
N VAL A 180 4.98 -12.06 -3.90
CA VAL A 180 4.76 -11.12 -2.80
C VAL A 180 3.54 -10.27 -3.11
N ALA A 181 2.52 -10.28 -2.25
CA ALA A 181 1.29 -9.56 -2.52
C ALA A 181 0.68 -8.97 -1.25
N GLU A 182 -0.05 -7.87 -1.43
CA GLU A 182 -0.91 -7.34 -0.37
C GLU A 182 -2.13 -8.25 -0.18
N ALA A 183 -2.47 -8.48 1.09
CA ALA A 183 -3.66 -9.20 1.53
C ALA A 183 -4.69 -8.17 2.03
N ASP A 184 -5.76 -7.99 1.25
CA ASP A 184 -6.74 -6.93 1.47
C ASP A 184 -7.80 -7.37 2.47
N GLU A 185 -7.83 -6.72 3.62
CA GLU A 185 -8.81 -6.95 4.69
C GLU A 185 -10.10 -6.14 4.49
N SER A 186 -10.09 -5.12 3.65
CA SER A 186 -11.19 -4.16 3.53
C SER A 186 -12.54 -4.78 3.15
N ASP A 187 -12.50 -5.89 2.42
CA ASP A 187 -13.67 -6.70 2.02
C ASP A 187 -13.55 -8.18 2.49
N ALA A 188 -12.67 -8.44 3.45
CA ALA A 188 -12.30 -9.78 3.93
C ALA A 188 -11.79 -10.73 2.84
N SER A 189 -11.45 -10.22 1.67
CA SER A 189 -11.03 -11.04 0.52
C SER A 189 -9.66 -11.72 0.70
N PHE A 190 -8.85 -11.26 1.67
CA PHE A 190 -7.59 -11.91 2.04
C PHE A 190 -7.78 -13.37 2.50
N LEU A 191 -8.98 -13.76 2.94
CA LEU A 191 -9.30 -15.15 3.29
C LEU A 191 -9.20 -16.13 2.11
N HIS A 192 -9.23 -15.66 0.86
CA HIS A 192 -9.01 -16.51 -0.30
C HIS A 192 -7.54 -16.92 -0.48
N LEU A 193 -6.59 -16.14 0.10
CA LEU A 193 -5.16 -16.38 -0.07
C LEU A 193 -4.69 -17.57 0.77
N GLN A 194 -3.75 -18.34 0.22
CA GLN A 194 -3.09 -19.48 0.88
C GLN A 194 -1.56 -19.29 0.84
N PRO A 195 -1.02 -18.34 1.61
CA PRO A 195 0.40 -18.04 1.58
C PRO A 195 1.23 -19.07 2.38
N MET A 196 2.55 -19.05 2.16
CA MET A 196 3.54 -19.74 2.98
C MET A 196 4.02 -18.86 4.14
N VAL A 197 4.04 -17.55 3.91
CA VAL A 197 4.41 -16.55 4.92
C VAL A 197 3.32 -15.47 4.93
N SER A 198 2.84 -15.11 6.12
CA SER A 198 1.94 -13.97 6.32
C SER A 198 2.57 -12.96 7.25
N VAL A 199 2.50 -11.68 6.88
CA VAL A 199 2.87 -10.56 7.75
C VAL A 199 1.59 -9.87 8.19
N VAL A 200 1.48 -9.53 9.49
CA VAL A 200 0.42 -8.65 10.00
C VAL A 200 1.08 -7.43 10.64
N THR A 201 0.84 -6.26 10.06
CA THR A 201 1.52 -5.02 10.45
C THR A 201 0.86 -4.31 11.64
N ASN A 202 -0.45 -4.23 11.64
CA ASN A 202 -1.32 -3.64 12.67
C ASN A 202 -2.77 -4.01 12.39
N ILE A 203 -3.64 -3.87 13.40
CA ILE A 203 -5.10 -4.12 13.26
C ILE A 203 -5.85 -2.98 13.93
N GLU A 204 -6.45 -2.11 13.12
CA GLU A 204 -7.28 -0.99 13.56
C GLU A 204 -8.71 -1.12 13.04
N ALA A 205 -9.66 -0.45 13.68
CA ALA A 205 -11.06 -0.47 13.31
C ALA A 205 -11.32 0.41 12.06
N ASP A 206 -10.94 -0.08 10.89
CA ASP A 206 -11.28 0.50 9.58
C ASP A 206 -12.14 -0.50 8.79
N HIS A 207 -12.91 -0.03 7.81
CA HIS A 207 -13.81 -0.86 6.98
C HIS A 207 -14.79 -1.72 7.80
N MET A 208 -15.29 -1.18 8.93
CA MET A 208 -16.10 -1.93 9.89
C MET A 208 -17.45 -2.41 9.32
N GLU A 209 -17.94 -1.82 8.23
CA GLU A 209 -19.13 -2.30 7.52
C GLU A 209 -18.98 -3.76 7.07
N THR A 210 -17.79 -4.14 6.59
CA THR A 210 -17.44 -5.51 6.17
C THR A 210 -17.57 -6.51 7.32
N TYR A 211 -17.33 -6.06 8.54
CA TYR A 211 -17.32 -6.89 9.75
C TYR A 211 -18.59 -6.69 10.60
N GLY A 212 -19.65 -6.10 10.01
CA GLY A 212 -20.92 -5.86 10.71
C GLY A 212 -20.79 -4.90 11.90
N PHE A 213 -19.83 -3.97 11.85
CA PHE A 213 -19.48 -3.03 12.92
C PHE A 213 -19.03 -3.70 14.23
N ASP A 214 -18.59 -4.96 14.16
CA ASP A 214 -18.07 -5.72 15.30
C ASP A 214 -16.56 -5.97 15.15
N PHE A 215 -15.75 -5.31 15.97
CA PHE A 215 -14.30 -5.43 15.95
C PHE A 215 -13.82 -6.85 16.34
N GLU A 216 -14.58 -7.59 17.14
CA GLU A 216 -14.26 -8.99 17.48
C GLU A 216 -14.43 -9.91 16.26
N VAL A 217 -15.37 -9.60 15.36
CA VAL A 217 -15.50 -10.30 14.06
C VAL A 217 -14.27 -10.04 13.21
N MET A 218 -13.80 -8.79 13.11
CA MET A 218 -12.58 -8.45 12.39
C MET A 218 -11.36 -9.21 12.93
N LYS A 219 -11.15 -9.21 14.25
CA LYS A 219 -10.06 -9.94 14.91
C LYS A 219 -10.09 -11.44 14.59
N LYS A 220 -11.26 -12.06 14.67
CA LYS A 220 -11.44 -13.47 14.29
C LYS A 220 -11.12 -13.73 12.83
N THR A 221 -11.46 -12.82 11.94
CA THR A 221 -11.16 -12.93 10.51
C THR A 221 -9.64 -12.88 10.24
N TYR A 222 -8.88 -12.08 11.00
CA TYR A 222 -7.42 -12.12 10.94
C TYR A 222 -6.84 -13.46 11.43
N ILE A 223 -7.40 -14.07 12.49
CA ILE A 223 -7.00 -15.40 12.94
C ILE A 223 -7.31 -16.44 11.87
N GLU A 224 -8.49 -16.38 11.23
CA GLU A 224 -8.86 -17.27 10.14
C GLU A 224 -7.89 -17.12 8.95
N PHE A 225 -7.53 -15.91 8.57
CA PHE A 225 -6.51 -15.65 7.54
C PHE A 225 -5.15 -16.28 7.91
N LEU A 226 -4.69 -16.12 9.15
CA LEU A 226 -3.44 -16.72 9.61
C LEU A 226 -3.50 -18.26 9.63
N HIS A 227 -4.69 -18.83 9.84
CA HIS A 227 -4.89 -20.28 9.79
C HIS A 227 -4.93 -20.84 8.36
N ASN A 228 -5.00 -19.99 7.32
CA ASN A 228 -4.76 -20.39 5.92
C ASN A 228 -3.28 -20.73 5.64
N LEU A 229 -2.35 -20.30 6.51
CA LEU A 229 -0.98 -20.80 6.47
C LEU A 229 -0.96 -22.33 6.69
N PRO A 230 -0.11 -23.06 5.97
CA PRO A 230 0.12 -24.47 6.30
C PRO A 230 0.72 -24.59 7.71
N PHE A 231 0.65 -25.75 8.32
CA PHE A 231 1.14 -25.96 9.69
C PHE A 231 2.63 -25.67 9.88
N TYR A 232 3.39 -25.61 8.80
CA TYR A 232 4.82 -25.27 8.74
C TYR A 232 5.06 -23.87 8.15
N GLY A 233 4.00 -23.13 7.84
CA GLY A 233 4.09 -21.77 7.37
C GLY A 233 4.43 -20.80 8.50
N LEU A 234 4.74 -19.56 8.16
CA LEU A 234 5.24 -18.57 9.10
C LEU A 234 4.30 -17.37 9.21
N ALA A 235 3.95 -16.98 10.43
CA ALA A 235 3.31 -15.70 10.75
C ALA A 235 4.36 -14.70 11.28
N VAL A 236 4.44 -13.50 10.72
CA VAL A 236 5.32 -12.39 11.16
C VAL A 236 4.46 -11.27 11.72
N MET A 237 4.54 -11.04 13.04
CA MET A 237 3.55 -10.29 13.82
C MET A 237 4.16 -9.05 14.49
N CYS A 238 3.57 -7.87 14.29
CA CYS A 238 3.99 -6.63 14.95
C CYS A 238 3.45 -6.57 16.38
N ILE A 239 4.30 -6.79 17.38
CA ILE A 239 3.84 -6.77 18.78
C ILE A 239 3.83 -5.39 19.43
N ASP A 240 4.19 -4.35 18.70
CA ASP A 240 3.93 -2.96 19.12
C ASP A 240 2.43 -2.60 18.98
N ASP A 241 1.70 -3.34 18.17
CA ASP A 241 0.24 -3.28 18.09
C ASP A 241 -0.39 -4.12 19.19
N GLN A 242 -1.21 -3.51 20.06
CA GLN A 242 -1.80 -4.21 21.20
C GLN A 242 -2.82 -5.26 20.77
N VAL A 243 -3.58 -5.02 19.70
CA VAL A 243 -4.55 -5.98 19.18
C VAL A 243 -3.85 -7.26 18.71
N ILE A 244 -2.77 -7.08 17.93
CA ILE A 244 -1.95 -8.21 17.48
C ILE A 244 -1.37 -8.97 18.69
N ARG A 245 -0.86 -8.26 19.69
CA ARG A 245 -0.28 -8.85 20.90
C ARG A 245 -1.30 -9.73 21.62
N ASP A 246 -2.53 -9.27 21.72
CA ASP A 246 -3.61 -10.01 22.37
C ASP A 246 -4.01 -11.26 21.57
N LEU A 247 -3.88 -11.25 20.25
CA LEU A 247 -4.22 -12.35 19.36
C LEU A 247 -3.15 -13.45 19.27
N LEU A 248 -1.92 -13.20 19.72
CA LEU A 248 -0.82 -14.20 19.60
C LEU A 248 -1.16 -15.56 20.17
N VAL A 249 -1.95 -15.61 21.26
CA VAL A 249 -2.34 -16.85 21.92
C VAL A 249 -3.27 -17.73 21.08
N ASP A 250 -3.97 -17.13 20.12
CA ASP A 250 -4.93 -17.81 19.25
C ASP A 250 -4.31 -18.26 17.92
N VAL A 251 -3.08 -17.83 17.63
CA VAL A 251 -2.38 -18.18 16.37
C VAL A 251 -1.65 -19.50 16.50
N ALA A 252 -2.24 -20.58 16.00
CA ALA A 252 -1.66 -21.93 16.04
C ALA A 252 -0.72 -22.19 14.84
N ARG A 253 0.27 -21.30 14.63
CA ARG A 253 1.28 -21.39 13.56
C ARG A 253 2.66 -20.98 14.10
N PRO A 254 3.77 -21.39 13.46
CA PRO A 254 5.09 -20.82 13.74
C PRO A 254 5.04 -19.29 13.60
N MET A 255 5.65 -18.59 14.55
CA MET A 255 5.58 -17.12 14.60
C MET A 255 6.96 -16.51 14.81
N LEU A 256 7.17 -15.37 14.17
CA LEU A 256 8.21 -14.39 14.49
C LEU A 256 7.54 -13.07 14.89
N THR A 257 8.03 -12.45 15.94
CA THR A 257 7.53 -11.16 16.41
C THR A 257 8.52 -10.06 16.14
N TYR A 258 8.04 -8.86 15.87
CA TYR A 258 8.89 -7.69 15.65
C TYR A 258 8.28 -6.44 16.27
N GLY A 259 9.13 -5.47 16.57
CA GLY A 259 8.71 -4.19 17.15
C GLY A 259 9.85 -3.46 17.84
N PHE A 260 9.51 -2.36 18.48
CA PHE A 260 10.37 -1.64 19.41
C PHE A 260 10.27 -2.18 20.84
N SER A 261 9.24 -2.98 21.09
CA SER A 261 8.99 -3.59 22.39
C SER A 261 10.14 -4.50 22.82
N GLU A 262 10.45 -4.49 24.14
CA GLU A 262 11.59 -5.23 24.72
C GLU A 262 11.52 -6.74 24.48
N ASP A 263 10.33 -7.29 24.36
CA ASP A 263 10.03 -8.71 24.16
C ASP A 263 9.86 -9.09 22.68
N ALA A 264 10.10 -8.17 21.74
CA ALA A 264 10.08 -8.45 20.32
C ALA A 264 11.25 -9.38 19.93
N GLY A 265 10.97 -10.43 19.17
CA GLY A 265 11.99 -11.31 18.64
C GLY A 265 12.95 -10.59 17.68
N TYR A 266 12.41 -9.74 16.80
CA TYR A 266 13.15 -8.77 15.99
C TYR A 266 12.96 -7.40 16.60
N LYS A 267 13.90 -7.00 17.49
CA LYS A 267 13.80 -5.78 18.27
C LYS A 267 14.51 -4.62 17.62
N ILE A 268 13.77 -3.55 17.37
CA ILE A 268 14.32 -2.29 16.85
C ILE A 268 14.79 -1.43 18.03
N HIS A 269 15.97 -0.84 17.89
CA HIS A 269 16.45 0.16 18.83
C HIS A 269 17.35 1.19 18.12
N SER A 270 17.75 2.26 18.84
CA SER A 270 18.64 3.31 18.35
C SER A 270 18.14 3.98 17.07
N LEU A 271 16.80 4.12 16.92
CA LEU A 271 16.22 4.81 15.76
C LEU A 271 16.65 6.28 15.76
N GLN A 272 17.17 6.72 14.63
CA GLN A 272 17.53 8.10 14.35
C GLN A 272 16.92 8.54 13.04
N ALA A 273 16.28 9.70 13.02
CA ALA A 273 15.81 10.36 11.82
C ALA A 273 16.89 11.34 11.32
N ASP A 274 17.22 11.27 10.06
CA ASP A 274 18.11 12.22 9.39
C ASP A 274 17.48 12.62 8.04
N LYS A 275 16.62 13.61 8.10
CA LYS A 275 15.87 14.09 6.93
C LYS A 275 15.19 12.94 6.19
N ARG A 276 15.63 12.66 4.97
CA ARG A 276 15.07 11.62 4.08
C ARG A 276 15.33 10.19 4.55
N HIS A 277 16.18 10.00 5.57
CA HIS A 277 16.67 8.69 5.98
C HIS A 277 16.27 8.36 7.40
N SER A 278 16.06 7.08 7.67
CA SER A 278 16.01 6.52 9.01
C SER A 278 17.16 5.55 9.20
N SER A 279 17.88 5.64 10.33
CA SER A 279 18.90 4.66 10.70
C SER A 279 18.52 4.01 12.02
N PHE A 280 18.68 2.70 12.14
CA PHE A 280 18.36 1.96 13.34
C PHE A 280 19.17 0.67 13.42
N VAL A 281 19.17 0.07 14.59
CA VAL A 281 19.71 -1.28 14.82
C VAL A 281 18.57 -2.23 15.08
N ILE A 282 18.66 -3.43 14.52
CA ILE A 282 17.69 -4.50 14.77
C ILE A 282 18.40 -5.74 15.32
N ASP A 283 18.02 -6.13 16.53
CA ASP A 283 18.43 -7.40 17.13
C ASP A 283 17.59 -8.54 16.54
N ARG A 284 18.20 -9.68 16.37
CA ARG A 284 17.58 -10.87 15.78
C ARG A 284 17.64 -12.07 16.74
N PRO A 285 16.65 -12.97 16.73
CA PRO A 285 16.65 -14.13 17.58
C PRO A 285 17.76 -15.14 17.20
N ASP A 286 17.87 -16.22 18.02
CA ASP A 286 18.70 -17.38 17.77
C ASP A 286 20.21 -17.08 17.63
N GLY A 287 20.69 -16.04 18.33
CA GLY A 287 22.12 -15.67 18.35
C GLY A 287 22.62 -15.09 17.02
N LYS A 288 21.74 -14.70 16.11
CA LYS A 288 22.11 -13.99 14.89
C LYS A 288 22.62 -12.59 15.22
N THR A 289 23.60 -12.12 14.46
CA THR A 289 24.17 -10.78 14.64
C THR A 289 23.13 -9.71 14.36
N SER A 290 23.10 -8.66 15.19
CA SER A 290 22.27 -7.46 14.96
C SER A 290 22.66 -6.77 13.65
N LEU A 291 21.70 -6.21 12.95
CA LEU A 291 21.95 -5.45 11.72
C LEU A 291 21.85 -3.96 12.00
N SER A 292 22.80 -3.19 11.46
CA SER A 292 22.67 -1.74 11.36
C SER A 292 22.06 -1.39 10.01
N ILE A 293 20.90 -0.77 10.04
CA ILE A 293 20.09 -0.49 8.86
C ILE A 293 20.09 1.02 8.58
N LYS A 294 20.24 1.35 7.29
CA LYS A 294 19.93 2.68 6.75
C LYS A 294 18.81 2.52 5.74
N LEU A 295 17.71 3.21 5.99
CA LEU A 295 16.50 3.15 5.18
C LEU A 295 16.24 4.51 4.53
N ASN A 296 16.00 4.57 3.22
CA ASN A 296 15.81 5.80 2.46
C ASN A 296 14.39 6.38 2.52
N ILE A 297 13.63 6.00 3.53
CA ILE A 297 12.31 6.57 3.83
C ILE A 297 12.26 6.92 5.33
N PRO A 298 11.69 8.09 5.70
CA PRO A 298 11.63 8.52 7.08
C PRO A 298 10.45 7.86 7.83
N GLY A 299 10.47 7.99 9.15
CA GLY A 299 9.37 7.68 10.04
C GLY A 299 9.51 6.34 10.78
N ARG A 300 9.08 6.36 12.04
CA ARG A 300 9.06 5.20 12.94
C ARG A 300 8.26 4.01 12.37
N HIS A 301 7.13 4.30 11.72
CA HIS A 301 6.29 3.28 11.07
C HIS A 301 7.03 2.56 9.94
N ASN A 302 7.92 3.25 9.21
CA ASN A 302 8.72 2.64 8.16
C ASN A 302 9.86 1.76 8.71
N ALA A 303 10.39 2.08 9.90
CA ALA A 303 11.29 1.17 10.61
C ALA A 303 10.59 -0.15 11.00
N LEU A 304 9.31 -0.08 11.44
CA LEU A 304 8.49 -1.28 11.68
C LEU A 304 8.25 -2.08 10.38
N ASN A 305 7.88 -1.41 9.29
CA ASN A 305 7.71 -2.07 7.98
C ASN A 305 9.00 -2.76 7.52
N ALA A 306 10.16 -2.11 7.74
CA ALA A 306 11.46 -2.69 7.42
C ALA A 306 11.82 -3.88 8.34
N ALA A 307 11.47 -3.83 9.62
CA ALA A 307 11.68 -4.94 10.54
C ALA A 307 10.89 -6.19 10.14
N ALA A 308 9.63 -6.02 9.70
CA ALA A 308 8.86 -7.12 9.11
C ALA A 308 9.57 -7.72 7.89
N ALA A 309 10.05 -6.86 6.97
CA ALA A 309 10.77 -7.31 5.77
C ALA A 309 12.08 -8.03 6.12
N ILE A 310 12.82 -7.56 7.13
CA ILE A 310 14.04 -8.20 7.64
C ILE A 310 13.71 -9.57 8.24
N ALA A 311 12.64 -9.69 9.02
CA ALA A 311 12.23 -10.95 9.64
C ALA A 311 11.92 -12.00 8.55
N VAL A 312 11.10 -11.63 7.56
CA VAL A 312 10.80 -12.50 6.40
C VAL A 312 12.08 -12.88 5.66
N ALA A 313 12.91 -11.90 5.29
CA ALA A 313 14.13 -12.15 4.53
C ALA A 313 15.13 -13.05 5.28
N THR A 314 15.24 -12.88 6.60
CA THR A 314 16.11 -13.69 7.45
C THR A 314 15.62 -15.14 7.52
N ASP A 315 14.31 -15.38 7.63
CA ASP A 315 13.70 -16.72 7.61
C ASP A 315 13.90 -17.41 6.25
N GLU A 316 13.75 -16.65 5.15
CA GLU A 316 13.98 -17.12 3.79
C GLU A 316 15.49 -17.35 3.46
N GLY A 317 16.37 -17.15 4.42
CA GLY A 317 17.82 -17.41 4.27
C GLY A 317 18.51 -16.42 3.34
N ILE A 318 18.01 -15.19 3.23
CA ILE A 318 18.66 -14.11 2.48
C ILE A 318 19.88 -13.62 3.24
N SER A 319 20.96 -13.31 2.53
CA SER A 319 22.19 -12.83 3.14
C SER A 319 22.02 -11.46 3.80
N ASP A 320 22.70 -11.23 4.92
CA ASP A 320 22.70 -9.94 5.62
C ASP A 320 23.08 -8.79 4.68
N GLN A 321 24.04 -9.05 3.78
CA GLN A 321 24.49 -8.07 2.79
C GLN A 321 23.33 -7.68 1.83
N ALA A 322 22.57 -8.64 1.34
CA ALA A 322 21.43 -8.36 0.44
C ALA A 322 20.30 -7.65 1.18
N ILE A 323 20.03 -8.01 2.45
CA ILE A 323 19.05 -7.33 3.29
C ILE A 323 19.42 -5.86 3.45
N ILE A 324 20.64 -5.57 3.88
CA ILE A 324 21.11 -4.19 4.10
C ILE A 324 21.10 -3.41 2.79
N ALA A 325 21.64 -3.97 1.71
CA ALA A 325 21.72 -3.30 0.42
C ALA A 325 20.34 -3.06 -0.20
N GLY A 326 19.40 -4.02 -0.09
CA GLY A 326 18.04 -3.88 -0.58
C GLY A 326 17.27 -2.74 0.11
N LEU A 327 17.46 -2.59 1.42
CA LEU A 327 16.85 -1.50 2.20
C LEU A 327 17.51 -0.14 1.91
N GLU A 328 18.83 -0.09 1.78
CA GLU A 328 19.57 1.14 1.49
C GLU A 328 19.28 1.68 0.08
N LYS A 329 19.10 0.79 -0.90
CA LYS A 329 18.75 1.15 -2.28
C LYS A 329 17.27 1.40 -2.52
N PHE A 330 16.43 1.12 -1.54
CA PHE A 330 14.99 1.25 -1.69
C PHE A 330 14.59 2.70 -2.01
N ALA A 331 13.97 2.90 -3.16
CA ALA A 331 13.63 4.23 -3.67
C ALA A 331 12.24 4.74 -3.21
N GLY A 332 11.60 4.03 -2.28
CA GLY A 332 10.25 4.35 -1.80
C GLY A 332 9.14 3.83 -2.71
N VAL A 333 7.92 4.17 -2.34
CA VAL A 333 6.68 3.88 -3.07
C VAL A 333 6.01 5.20 -3.39
N GLY A 334 5.48 5.32 -4.59
CA GLY A 334 4.76 6.52 -5.01
C GLY A 334 3.64 6.86 -4.02
N ARG A 335 3.54 8.11 -3.67
CA ARG A 335 2.57 8.62 -2.71
C ARG A 335 2.68 8.03 -1.29
N ARG A 336 3.86 7.57 -0.87
CA ARG A 336 4.16 7.14 0.52
C ARG A 336 5.35 7.93 1.03
N PHE A 337 5.07 9.10 1.62
CA PHE A 337 6.07 10.11 1.94
C PHE A 337 6.99 10.39 0.72
N GLU A 338 6.39 10.61 -0.43
CA GLU A 338 7.12 10.84 -1.67
C GLU A 338 7.59 12.28 -1.74
N ILE A 339 8.90 12.49 -1.73
CA ILE A 339 9.49 13.82 -1.90
C ILE A 339 9.53 14.14 -3.37
N ILE A 340 8.69 15.09 -3.80
CA ILE A 340 8.53 15.49 -5.18
C ILE A 340 9.69 16.39 -5.63
N GLY A 341 10.08 17.34 -4.76
CA GLY A 341 11.20 18.24 -5.03
C GLY A 341 11.27 19.42 -4.09
N ASP A 342 12.31 20.21 -4.25
CA ASP A 342 12.48 21.52 -3.64
C ASP A 342 12.23 22.59 -4.72
N TYR A 343 11.35 23.54 -4.43
CA TYR A 343 10.89 24.56 -5.41
C TYR A 343 11.18 25.97 -4.90
N PRO A 344 11.60 26.89 -5.80
CA PRO A 344 11.83 28.26 -5.43
C PRO A 344 10.52 28.97 -5.06
N VAL A 345 10.54 29.71 -3.95
CA VAL A 345 9.47 30.59 -3.48
C VAL A 345 10.05 31.97 -3.18
N THR A 346 9.21 32.94 -2.81
CA THR A 346 9.59 34.36 -2.71
C THR A 346 10.87 34.61 -1.89
N ASP A 347 11.13 33.87 -0.84
CA ASP A 347 12.23 34.09 0.12
C ASP A 347 13.10 32.84 0.40
N GLY A 348 13.20 31.96 -0.60
CA GLY A 348 14.01 30.75 -0.49
C GLY A 348 13.47 29.59 -1.31
N GLU A 349 13.53 28.37 -0.73
CA GLU A 349 13.00 27.15 -1.32
C GLU A 349 12.04 26.46 -0.34
N ALA A 350 10.98 25.88 -0.86
CA ALA A 350 10.05 25.04 -0.12
C ALA A 350 10.08 23.61 -0.68
N MET A 351 10.01 22.61 0.23
CA MET A 351 9.97 21.22 -0.11
C MET A 351 8.53 20.77 -0.33
N LEU A 352 8.25 20.06 -1.43
CA LEU A 352 6.94 19.44 -1.71
C LEU A 352 7.02 17.93 -1.45
N VAL A 353 6.09 17.44 -0.63
CA VAL A 353 5.93 16.02 -0.26
C VAL A 353 4.50 15.58 -0.54
N ASP A 354 4.31 14.37 -1.06
CA ASP A 354 2.99 13.75 -1.24
C ASP A 354 2.86 12.48 -0.41
N ASP A 355 1.69 12.31 0.22
CA ASP A 355 1.38 11.09 0.98
C ASP A 355 -0.06 10.65 0.76
N TYR A 356 -0.24 9.34 0.64
CA TYR A 356 -1.55 8.71 0.41
C TYR A 356 -2.40 8.59 1.68
N GLY A 357 -1.79 8.75 2.86
CA GLY A 357 -2.44 8.55 4.16
C GLY A 357 -3.75 9.31 4.27
N HIS A 358 -4.78 8.61 4.70
CA HIS A 358 -6.14 9.13 4.78
C HIS A 358 -6.88 8.67 6.06
N HIS A 359 -6.24 7.87 6.89
CA HIS A 359 -6.68 7.52 8.24
C HIS A 359 -5.93 8.40 9.26
N PRO A 360 -6.53 8.80 10.41
CA PRO A 360 -5.85 9.65 11.40
C PRO A 360 -4.49 9.10 11.85
N THR A 361 -4.36 7.79 12.03
CA THR A 361 -3.11 7.11 12.37
C THR A 361 -2.04 7.32 11.31
N GLU A 362 -2.39 7.21 10.01
CA GLU A 362 -1.46 7.46 8.90
C GLU A 362 -1.06 8.94 8.84
N VAL A 363 -2.04 9.85 9.00
CA VAL A 363 -1.80 11.30 9.03
C VAL A 363 -0.83 11.65 10.15
N LYS A 364 -1.06 11.10 11.35
CA LYS A 364 -0.16 11.29 12.48
C LYS A 364 1.25 10.77 12.19
N ALA A 365 1.37 9.58 11.67
CA ALA A 365 2.66 8.99 11.35
C ALA A 365 3.47 9.82 10.34
N THR A 366 2.79 10.44 9.37
CA THR A 366 3.40 11.34 8.40
C THR A 366 3.83 12.66 9.04
N ILE A 367 2.98 13.27 9.88
CA ILE A 367 3.33 14.49 10.64
C ILE A 367 4.52 14.24 11.56
N ASP A 368 4.51 13.12 12.30
CA ASP A 368 5.62 12.74 13.18
C ASP A 368 6.93 12.57 12.38
N ALA A 369 6.87 11.92 11.21
CA ALA A 369 8.03 11.76 10.34
C ALA A 369 8.60 13.11 9.84
N VAL A 370 7.72 14.09 9.56
CA VAL A 370 8.14 15.46 9.21
C VAL A 370 8.80 16.13 10.42
N ARG A 371 8.20 16.06 11.62
CA ARG A 371 8.73 16.68 12.83
C ARG A 371 10.07 16.08 13.26
N ASP A 372 10.23 14.76 13.10
CA ASP A 372 11.48 14.06 13.43
C ASP A 372 12.60 14.35 12.42
N GLY A 373 12.27 14.36 11.12
CA GLY A 373 13.25 14.54 10.05
C GLY A 373 13.62 16.00 9.75
N TRP A 374 12.70 16.93 9.98
CA TRP A 374 12.86 18.38 9.69
C TRP A 374 12.25 19.23 10.80
N PRO A 375 12.79 19.17 12.03
CA PRO A 375 12.21 19.86 13.18
C PRO A 375 12.19 21.39 13.04
N GLU A 376 13.04 21.94 12.18
CA GLU A 376 13.14 23.38 11.91
C GLU A 376 12.12 23.89 10.87
N LYS A 377 11.50 22.99 10.09
CA LYS A 377 10.61 23.39 9.02
C LYS A 377 9.17 23.62 9.51
N ARG A 378 8.58 24.72 9.04
CA ARG A 378 7.14 24.93 9.17
C ARG A 378 6.39 23.97 8.24
N LEU A 379 5.40 23.26 8.79
CA LEU A 379 4.58 22.29 8.04
C LEU A 379 3.32 22.96 7.52
N VAL A 380 3.23 23.13 6.20
CA VAL A 380 2.05 23.57 5.46
C VAL A 380 1.37 22.35 4.88
N MET A 381 0.19 22.01 5.35
CA MET A 381 -0.52 20.78 4.95
C MET A 381 -1.75 21.10 4.13
N VAL A 382 -1.91 20.40 3.01
CA VAL A 382 -3.16 20.31 2.22
C VAL A 382 -3.73 18.91 2.41
N PHE A 383 -4.83 18.82 3.12
CA PHE A 383 -5.47 17.55 3.47
C PHE A 383 -6.80 17.38 2.76
N GLN A 384 -7.04 16.19 2.19
CA GLN A 384 -8.35 15.81 1.65
C GLN A 384 -8.93 14.63 2.45
N PRO A 385 -10.00 14.83 3.24
CA PRO A 385 -10.71 13.72 3.85
C PRO A 385 -11.28 12.78 2.79
N HIS A 386 -11.28 11.48 3.07
CA HIS A 386 -11.73 10.45 2.16
C HIS A 386 -12.84 9.62 2.79
N ARG A 387 -14.05 9.63 2.18
CA ARG A 387 -15.32 9.08 2.64
C ARG A 387 -15.94 9.87 3.78
N TYR A 388 -17.24 10.13 3.66
CA TYR A 388 -18.02 10.78 4.71
C TYR A 388 -18.19 9.89 5.96
N SER A 389 -18.35 8.59 5.77
CA SER A 389 -18.45 7.61 6.86
C SER A 389 -17.20 7.64 7.74
N ARG A 390 -16.01 7.54 7.15
CA ARG A 390 -14.75 7.62 7.89
C ARG A 390 -14.57 8.96 8.59
N THR A 391 -14.90 10.06 7.92
CA THR A 391 -14.81 11.42 8.52
C THR A 391 -15.73 11.55 9.72
N ARG A 392 -16.94 10.95 9.69
CA ARG A 392 -17.85 10.91 10.83
C ARG A 392 -17.33 10.06 11.96
N ASP A 393 -16.89 8.82 11.66
CA ASP A 393 -16.58 7.81 12.68
C ASP A 393 -15.27 8.13 13.41
N LEU A 394 -14.32 8.78 12.73
CA LEU A 394 -13.02 9.19 13.28
C LEU A 394 -12.89 10.72 13.42
N TYR A 395 -14.01 11.41 13.58
CA TYR A 395 -14.09 12.87 13.56
C TYR A 395 -13.15 13.54 14.57
N GLU A 396 -13.21 13.09 15.83
CA GLU A 396 -12.39 13.63 16.90
C GLU A 396 -10.89 13.34 16.69
N ASP A 397 -10.56 12.20 16.13
CA ASP A 397 -9.16 11.84 15.83
C ASP A 397 -8.60 12.73 14.72
N PHE A 398 -9.41 13.02 13.68
CA PHE A 398 -9.02 14.00 12.64
C PHE A 398 -8.83 15.40 13.23
N VAL A 399 -9.76 15.88 14.07
CA VAL A 399 -9.60 17.19 14.71
C VAL A 399 -8.30 17.27 15.52
N ASN A 400 -7.97 16.19 16.26
CA ASN A 400 -6.78 16.14 17.09
C ASN A 400 -5.48 16.11 16.26
N VAL A 401 -5.43 15.30 15.20
CA VAL A 401 -4.22 15.12 14.40
C VAL A 401 -3.96 16.32 13.50
N LEU A 402 -4.98 16.84 12.84
CA LEU A 402 -4.84 17.97 11.92
C LEU A 402 -4.50 19.29 12.63
N ALA A 403 -4.81 19.40 13.91
CA ALA A 403 -4.41 20.57 14.73
C ALA A 403 -2.90 20.63 15.03
N GLN A 404 -2.11 19.60 14.65
CA GLN A 404 -0.67 19.51 14.96
C GLN A 404 0.24 20.14 13.89
N VAL A 405 -0.33 20.63 12.78
CA VAL A 405 0.41 21.30 11.72
C VAL A 405 0.48 22.82 11.94
N ASP A 406 1.35 23.53 11.22
CA ASP A 406 1.49 24.98 11.40
C ASP A 406 0.52 25.77 10.50
N VAL A 407 0.23 25.25 9.31
CA VAL A 407 -0.77 25.80 8.37
C VAL A 407 -1.54 24.64 7.79
N LEU A 408 -2.88 24.74 7.78
CA LEU A 408 -3.76 23.69 7.29
C LEU A 408 -4.74 24.23 6.26
N LEU A 409 -4.72 23.62 5.06
CA LEU A 409 -5.77 23.75 4.05
C LEU A 409 -6.53 22.42 4.01
N VAL A 410 -7.86 22.47 4.07
CA VAL A 410 -8.73 21.28 4.02
C VAL A 410 -9.60 21.35 2.78
N LEU A 411 -9.41 20.40 1.87
CA LEU A 411 -10.24 20.21 0.68
C LEU A 411 -11.57 19.60 1.05
N ASP A 412 -12.54 19.67 0.14
CA ASP A 412 -13.80 18.98 0.34
C ASP A 412 -13.61 17.46 0.42
N VAL A 413 -14.52 16.79 1.17
CA VAL A 413 -14.46 15.35 1.34
C VAL A 413 -14.57 14.65 -0.02
N TYR A 414 -13.61 13.78 -0.32
CA TYR A 414 -13.72 12.89 -1.48
C TYR A 414 -14.73 11.78 -1.16
N PRO A 415 -15.88 11.73 -1.85
CA PRO A 415 -17.00 10.88 -1.42
C PRO A 415 -16.77 9.38 -1.65
N ALA A 416 -15.95 9.00 -2.61
CA ALA A 416 -15.69 7.60 -3.00
C ALA A 416 -16.98 6.78 -3.20
N GLY A 417 -18.03 7.40 -3.79
CA GLY A 417 -19.32 6.77 -4.04
C GLY A 417 -20.35 6.88 -2.91
N GLU A 418 -19.98 7.49 -1.77
CA GLU A 418 -20.91 7.73 -0.66
C GLU A 418 -21.73 9.01 -0.85
N GLU A 419 -22.93 9.03 -0.28
CA GLU A 419 -23.72 10.26 -0.14
C GLU A 419 -23.16 11.11 1.02
N ALA A 420 -23.40 12.43 0.95
CA ALA A 420 -22.97 13.35 1.98
C ALA A 420 -23.66 13.06 3.33
N ILE A 421 -22.88 12.99 4.40
CA ILE A 421 -23.37 12.79 5.77
C ILE A 421 -23.37 14.13 6.51
N ALA A 422 -24.51 14.50 7.09
CA ALA A 422 -24.63 15.74 7.85
C ALA A 422 -23.63 15.77 9.02
N GLY A 423 -22.87 16.86 9.14
CA GLY A 423 -21.85 17.04 10.17
C GLY A 423 -20.47 16.44 9.85
N ALA A 424 -20.34 15.59 8.81
CA ALA A 424 -19.10 14.94 8.42
C ALA A 424 -18.34 15.68 7.29
N GLY A 425 -18.70 16.90 6.97
CA GLY A 425 -18.07 17.69 5.93
C GLY A 425 -16.83 18.44 6.40
N SER A 426 -15.96 18.81 5.47
CA SER A 426 -14.72 19.53 5.72
C SER A 426 -14.91 20.90 6.39
N LYS A 427 -16.01 21.59 6.08
CA LYS A 427 -16.37 22.86 6.76
C LYS A 427 -16.62 22.66 8.26
N ASN A 428 -17.28 21.56 8.65
CA ASN A 428 -17.49 21.20 10.04
C ASN A 428 -16.15 20.89 10.75
N LEU A 429 -15.30 20.11 10.08
CA LEU A 429 -13.97 19.74 10.58
C LEU A 429 -13.12 20.98 10.85
N CYS A 430 -13.06 21.93 9.89
CA CYS A 430 -12.37 23.22 10.07
C CYS A 430 -12.97 24.02 11.24
N GLY A 431 -14.30 24.03 11.38
CA GLY A 431 -14.98 24.69 12.50
C GLY A 431 -14.57 24.15 13.85
N SER A 432 -14.51 22.82 13.98
CA SER A 432 -14.11 22.15 15.24
C SER A 432 -12.63 22.34 15.57
N ILE A 433 -11.74 22.28 14.57
CA ILE A 433 -10.31 22.56 14.75
C ILE A 433 -10.12 24.01 15.23
N ARG A 434 -10.81 24.98 14.61
CA ARG A 434 -10.73 26.40 14.99
C ARG A 434 -11.21 26.63 16.42
N GLN A 435 -12.29 25.95 16.84
CA GLN A 435 -12.83 26.08 18.19
C GLN A 435 -11.87 25.56 19.27
N ARG A 436 -11.01 24.60 18.96
CA ARG A 436 -9.98 24.11 19.89
C ARG A 436 -8.82 25.09 20.07
N GLY A 437 -8.66 26.02 19.14
CA GLY A 437 -7.54 26.96 19.14
C GLY A 437 -6.24 26.32 18.63
N GLY A 438 -5.20 27.13 18.50
CA GLY A 438 -3.89 26.70 18.00
C GLY A 438 -3.66 27.03 16.54
N ILE A 439 -4.54 26.59 15.64
CA ILE A 439 -4.48 26.91 14.21
C ILE A 439 -5.84 27.38 13.68
N ASP A 440 -5.82 28.17 12.61
CA ASP A 440 -7.01 28.59 11.87
C ASP A 440 -7.01 27.92 10.49
N PRO A 441 -7.70 26.77 10.33
CA PRO A 441 -7.69 26.03 9.08
C PRO A 441 -8.46 26.78 7.97
N ILE A 442 -7.94 26.68 6.75
CA ILE A 442 -8.54 27.24 5.54
C ILE A 442 -9.31 26.14 4.82
N TYR A 443 -10.62 26.28 4.73
CA TYR A 443 -11.43 25.41 3.88
C TYR A 443 -11.29 25.82 2.42
N VAL A 444 -11.03 24.86 1.53
CA VAL A 444 -10.89 25.09 0.10
C VAL A 444 -11.89 24.19 -0.65
N GLU A 445 -12.86 24.79 -1.31
CA GLU A 445 -13.93 24.07 -2.00
C GLU A 445 -13.46 23.47 -3.32
N GLN A 446 -12.72 24.26 -4.09
CA GLN A 446 -12.21 23.84 -5.39
C GLN A 446 -10.70 23.57 -5.32
N ILE A 447 -10.28 22.41 -5.79
CA ILE A 447 -8.88 22.01 -5.75
C ILE A 447 -7.98 22.95 -6.59
N GLU A 448 -8.56 23.55 -7.61
CA GLU A 448 -7.94 24.50 -8.53
C GLU A 448 -7.51 25.81 -7.85
N ASP A 449 -8.13 26.16 -6.71
CA ASP A 449 -7.78 27.36 -5.94
C ASP A 449 -6.51 27.18 -5.08
N VAL A 450 -6.14 25.92 -4.80
CA VAL A 450 -5.02 25.60 -3.89
C VAL A 450 -3.68 26.19 -4.32
N PRO A 451 -3.27 26.11 -5.60
CA PRO A 451 -1.97 26.66 -6.02
C PRO A 451 -1.83 28.16 -5.72
N ASN A 452 -2.89 28.93 -5.97
CA ASN A 452 -2.88 30.38 -5.72
C ASN A 452 -2.82 30.71 -4.22
N LEU A 453 -3.59 29.96 -3.39
CA LEU A 453 -3.53 30.09 -1.94
C LEU A 453 -2.16 29.70 -1.37
N LEU A 454 -1.56 28.61 -1.86
CA LEU A 454 -0.22 28.20 -1.43
C LEU A 454 0.85 29.21 -1.80
N ALA A 455 0.76 29.83 -2.98
CA ALA A 455 1.71 30.86 -3.42
C ALA A 455 1.73 32.10 -2.49
N GLU A 456 0.61 32.41 -1.81
CA GLU A 456 0.53 33.48 -0.81
C GLU A 456 1.00 33.04 0.58
N LEU A 457 0.85 31.75 0.91
CA LEU A 457 1.07 31.21 2.27
C LEU A 457 2.47 30.66 2.49
N VAL A 458 3.06 30.04 1.46
CA VAL A 458 4.32 29.30 1.53
C VAL A 458 5.51 30.26 1.58
N ARG A 459 6.48 29.93 2.42
CA ARG A 459 7.72 30.70 2.63
C ARG A 459 8.93 29.82 2.42
N GLY A 460 10.08 30.47 2.23
CA GLY A 460 11.36 29.78 2.22
C GLY A 460 11.59 29.01 3.52
N GLY A 461 12.01 27.77 3.41
CA GLY A 461 12.19 26.85 4.53
C GLY A 461 10.98 25.98 4.85
N ASP A 462 9.81 26.21 4.26
CA ASP A 462 8.62 25.38 4.51
C ASP A 462 8.73 23.96 3.94
N LEU A 463 7.95 23.04 4.54
CA LEU A 463 7.59 21.77 3.96
C LEU A 463 6.09 21.79 3.63
N VAL A 464 5.77 21.66 2.37
CA VAL A 464 4.40 21.56 1.85
C VAL A 464 4.06 20.08 1.72
N LEU A 465 3.06 19.62 2.48
CA LEU A 465 2.59 18.24 2.45
C LEU A 465 1.19 18.17 1.84
N THR A 466 1.04 17.45 0.73
CA THR A 466 -0.27 17.05 0.22
C THR A 466 -0.60 15.67 0.73
N GLN A 467 -1.78 15.48 1.34
CA GLN A 467 -2.13 14.18 1.94
C GLN A 467 -3.59 13.81 1.70
N GLY A 468 -3.81 12.54 1.30
CA GLY A 468 -5.12 11.94 1.10
C GLY A 468 -5.19 10.94 -0.05
N ALA A 469 -6.24 10.11 -0.07
CA ALA A 469 -6.43 9.05 -1.07
C ALA A 469 -7.25 9.48 -2.31
N GLY A 470 -7.83 10.67 -2.29
CA GLY A 470 -8.76 11.16 -3.32
C GLY A 470 -8.10 11.95 -4.45
N SER A 471 -8.83 12.98 -4.93
CA SER A 471 -8.39 13.84 -6.04
C SER A 471 -7.18 14.72 -5.71
N VAL A 472 -6.78 14.83 -4.44
CA VAL A 472 -5.57 15.54 -4.01
C VAL A 472 -4.31 15.07 -4.78
N SER A 473 -4.32 13.84 -5.31
CA SER A 473 -3.24 13.34 -6.17
C SER A 473 -3.04 14.14 -7.46
N LYS A 474 -4.09 14.78 -7.98
CA LYS A 474 -3.99 15.65 -9.15
C LYS A 474 -3.30 16.97 -8.81
N LEU A 475 -3.52 17.45 -7.59
CA LEU A 475 -2.91 18.68 -7.07
C LEU A 475 -1.38 18.60 -7.07
N VAL A 476 -0.82 17.43 -6.72
CA VAL A 476 0.65 17.24 -6.69
C VAL A 476 1.28 17.54 -8.06
N ALA A 477 0.68 17.01 -9.13
CA ALA A 477 1.16 17.29 -10.49
C ALA A 477 1.04 18.78 -10.83
N MET A 478 -0.09 19.41 -10.49
CA MET A 478 -0.29 20.86 -10.71
C MET A 478 0.75 21.70 -9.96
N LEU A 479 1.02 21.36 -8.69
CA LEU A 479 2.00 22.08 -7.87
C LEU A 479 3.45 21.87 -8.35
N ALA A 480 3.77 20.67 -8.81
CA ALA A 480 5.09 20.36 -9.38
C ALA A 480 5.31 21.08 -10.70
N ASP A 481 4.32 21.05 -11.60
CA ASP A 481 4.38 21.69 -12.92
C ASP A 481 4.45 23.22 -12.80
N SER A 482 3.66 23.81 -11.87
CA SER A 482 3.70 25.25 -11.58
C SER A 482 4.90 25.66 -10.71
N LYS A 483 5.67 24.70 -10.15
CA LYS A 483 6.78 24.97 -9.23
C LYS A 483 6.36 25.76 -7.99
N LEU A 484 5.18 25.48 -7.44
CA LEU A 484 4.55 26.19 -6.34
C LEU A 484 4.27 27.69 -6.63
N LEU A 485 4.29 28.10 -7.90
CA LEU A 485 3.92 29.45 -8.32
C LEU A 485 2.41 29.55 -8.61
N PRO A 486 1.84 30.76 -8.61
CA PRO A 486 0.45 30.97 -8.99
C PRO A 486 0.16 30.44 -10.40
N ILE A 487 -1.00 29.82 -10.57
CA ILE A 487 -1.47 29.30 -11.86
C ILE A 487 -2.46 30.31 -12.45
N THR A 488 -2.30 30.63 -13.74
CA THR A 488 -3.22 31.49 -14.48
C THR A 488 -4.40 30.68 -15.02
N GLU A 489 -5.55 31.34 -15.27
CA GLU A 489 -6.76 30.68 -15.79
C GLU A 489 -6.51 29.91 -17.12
N ASP A 490 -5.55 30.31 -17.93
CA ASP A 490 -5.17 29.60 -19.15
C ASP A 490 -4.37 28.31 -18.93
N GLN A 491 -3.96 28.03 -17.70
CA GLN A 491 -3.15 26.84 -17.30
C GLN A 491 -3.96 25.80 -16.49
N LEU A 492 -5.21 26.11 -16.14
CA LEU A 492 -6.19 25.23 -15.51
C LEU A 492 -6.99 24.44 -16.57
#